data_a25fd2f1f64da2428d8d4c059b76f96e
#
_entry.id   a25fd2f1f64da2428d8d4c059b76f96e
#
_cell.length_a   1.000
_cell.length_b   1.000
_cell.length_c   1.000
_cell.angle_alpha   90.00
_cell.angle_beta   90.00
_cell.angle_gamma   90.00
#
_symmetry.space_group_name_H-M   'P 1'
#
loop_
_entity.id
_entity.type
_entity.pdbx_description
1 polymer ?
#
loop_
_entity_poly.entity_id
_entity_poly.type
_entity_poly.pdbx_seq_one_letter_code
_entity_poly.pdbx_strand_id
1 'polypeptide(L)'
;VGQLEKIAHKLRPELRLTANLSSEEVDLELIRLSASQLHVLEMLEQNKRLRVTGGPGSGKTLMAVETCRRELELNPTSKIGLICFNRFLGAFLADVVVREKMTQIQAGSFYSHCDGLIGNRGKVNESDSSYFVQRVREALQVAKKLSPDEKYDLLVVDEGQDFRDDGEMLELMDVLLKGGLARGRWRWFEDLDQVLSPEPTDQPTQKHEALLDLLDVAASARLENNWRNTEQIAQAVGKVMGLPVKPTARIFGPQVSTAPLVKDKEFAMLEALLSKVVLKDYQPKDIIILSMHGAGRESYAGKDTLAGLRIVSYDPSRAYEEGTIRVSTVFKFKGMESHAVILTDIDSLGSVRDRRKAYVGMSRAKYALYLIAKEGLSWGRG
;
A
#
# COMPACT_ATOMS: atom_id res chain seq x y z
N VAL A 1 -23.89 23.47 -5.17
CA VAL A 1 -23.40 22.30 -4.45
C VAL A 1 -24.58 21.37 -4.12
N GLY A 2 -25.67 21.82 -3.50
CA GLY A 2 -26.78 20.94 -3.07
C GLY A 2 -27.62 20.26 -4.16
N GLN A 3 -27.60 20.74 -5.42
CA GLN A 3 -28.31 20.07 -6.53
C GLN A 3 -27.50 18.92 -7.13
N LEU A 4 -26.18 19.02 -7.21
CA LEU A 4 -25.30 17.95 -7.68
C LEU A 4 -25.23 16.79 -6.67
N GLU A 5 -25.26 17.07 -5.38
CA GLU A 5 -25.38 16.03 -4.34
C GLU A 5 -26.71 15.29 -4.40
N LYS A 6 -27.83 15.99 -4.66
CA LYS A 6 -29.14 15.36 -4.82
C LYS A 6 -29.25 14.52 -6.10
N ILE A 7 -28.55 14.91 -7.17
CA ILE A 7 -28.49 14.14 -8.42
C ILE A 7 -27.60 12.92 -8.22
N ALA A 8 -26.44 13.06 -7.54
CA ALA A 8 -25.58 11.94 -7.19
C ALA A 8 -26.27 10.91 -6.27
N HIS A 9 -27.10 11.37 -5.33
CA HIS A 9 -27.91 10.49 -4.46
C HIS A 9 -29.05 9.77 -5.21
N LYS A 10 -29.65 10.41 -6.24
CA LYS A 10 -30.72 9.80 -7.06
C LYS A 10 -30.17 8.83 -8.12
N LEU A 11 -28.92 8.98 -8.55
CA LEU A 11 -28.26 8.09 -9.52
C LEU A 11 -27.55 6.91 -8.86
N ARG A 12 -27.61 6.79 -7.54
CA ARG A 12 -27.14 5.61 -6.80
C ARG A 12 -28.38 4.87 -6.25
N PRO A 13 -28.99 3.94 -6.97
CA PRO A 13 -29.81 2.95 -6.31
C PRO A 13 -28.92 2.22 -5.29
N GLU A 14 -29.48 1.89 -4.11
CA GLU A 14 -28.86 0.95 -3.19
C GLU A 14 -28.74 -0.39 -3.91
N LEU A 15 -27.65 -0.59 -4.61
CA LEU A 15 -27.32 -1.87 -5.22
C LEU A 15 -26.98 -2.82 -4.07
N ARG A 16 -28.01 -3.54 -3.59
CA ARG A 16 -27.80 -4.81 -2.92
C ARG A 16 -27.30 -5.78 -3.97
N LEU A 17 -25.99 -5.73 -4.22
CA LEU A 17 -25.35 -6.65 -5.14
C LEU A 17 -25.25 -7.98 -4.43
N THR A 18 -26.09 -8.90 -4.84
CA THR A 18 -26.00 -10.33 -4.55
C THR A 18 -24.70 -10.88 -5.17
N ALA A 19 -24.08 -11.82 -4.47
CA ALA A 19 -22.84 -12.50 -4.82
C ALA A 19 -22.56 -12.62 -6.32
N ASN A 20 -21.32 -12.30 -6.73
CA ASN A 20 -20.69 -12.48 -8.05
C ASN A 20 -20.55 -11.23 -8.93
N LEU A 21 -20.04 -10.13 -8.34
CA LEU A 21 -19.48 -9.05 -9.17
C LEU A 21 -18.16 -9.52 -9.78
N SER A 22 -17.96 -9.24 -11.06
CA SER A 22 -16.67 -9.38 -11.70
C SER A 22 -15.66 -8.37 -11.11
N SER A 23 -14.36 -8.66 -11.20
CA SER A 23 -13.32 -7.73 -10.74
C SER A 23 -13.42 -6.36 -11.40
N GLU A 24 -13.86 -6.31 -12.68
CA GLU A 24 -14.03 -5.08 -13.45
C GLU A 24 -15.17 -4.21 -12.93
N GLU A 25 -16.31 -4.81 -12.54
CA GLU A 25 -17.44 -4.08 -11.96
C GLU A 25 -17.10 -3.47 -10.59
N VAL A 26 -16.36 -4.21 -9.75
CA VAL A 26 -15.85 -3.69 -8.48
C VAL A 26 -14.88 -2.53 -8.71
N ASP A 27 -13.99 -2.64 -9.68
CA ASP A 27 -13.02 -1.60 -10.00
C ASP A 27 -13.69 -0.32 -10.49
N LEU A 28 -14.73 -0.40 -11.32
CA LEU A 28 -15.48 0.76 -11.82
C LEU A 28 -16.19 1.53 -10.69
N GLU A 29 -16.73 0.85 -9.69
CA GLU A 29 -17.35 1.50 -8.53
C GLU A 29 -16.32 2.14 -7.58
N LEU A 30 -15.12 1.59 -7.50
CA LEU A 30 -14.05 2.07 -6.62
C LEU A 30 -13.25 3.25 -7.20
N ILE A 31 -13.30 3.49 -8.51
CA ILE A 31 -12.51 4.54 -9.20
C ILE A 31 -13.07 5.95 -8.99
N ARG A 32 -14.33 6.10 -8.57
CA ARG A 32 -14.93 7.42 -8.40
C ARG A 32 -14.39 8.14 -7.17
N LEU A 33 -13.70 9.26 -7.40
CA LEU A 33 -13.30 10.17 -6.33
C LEU A 33 -14.53 10.64 -5.53
N SER A 34 -14.48 10.52 -4.23
CA SER A 34 -15.51 11.05 -3.35
C SER A 34 -15.38 12.57 -3.18
N ALA A 35 -16.45 13.21 -2.72
CA ALA A 35 -16.42 14.62 -2.37
C ALA A 35 -15.32 14.95 -1.34
N SER A 36 -15.07 14.05 -0.38
CA SER A 36 -13.98 14.22 0.59
C SER A 36 -12.58 14.17 -0.04
N GLN A 37 -12.38 13.29 -1.02
CA GLN A 37 -11.12 13.23 -1.76
C GLN A 37 -10.92 14.48 -2.63
N LEU A 38 -11.97 14.99 -3.27
CA LEU A 38 -11.92 16.24 -4.02
C LEU A 38 -11.59 17.43 -3.10
N HIS A 39 -12.16 17.48 -1.90
CA HIS A 39 -11.82 18.53 -0.93
C HIS A 39 -10.34 18.47 -0.49
N VAL A 40 -9.79 17.27 -0.31
CA VAL A 40 -8.36 17.10 -0.03
C VAL A 40 -7.51 17.61 -1.20
N LEU A 41 -7.92 17.38 -2.45
CA LEU A 41 -7.22 17.93 -3.62
C LEU A 41 -7.21 19.47 -3.61
N GLU A 42 -8.32 20.11 -3.24
CA GLU A 42 -8.37 21.58 -3.10
C GLU A 42 -7.44 22.07 -1.98
N MET A 43 -7.38 21.38 -0.85
CA MET A 43 -6.40 21.68 0.21
C MET A 43 -4.95 21.52 -0.27
N LEU A 44 -4.67 20.53 -1.12
CA LEU A 44 -3.35 20.29 -1.71
C LEU A 44 -2.88 21.49 -2.54
N GLU A 45 -3.76 22.16 -3.27
CA GLU A 45 -3.43 23.32 -4.10
C GLU A 45 -3.07 24.55 -3.25
N GLN A 46 -3.72 24.71 -2.10
CA GLN A 46 -3.53 25.88 -1.22
C GLN A 46 -2.30 25.78 -0.31
N ASN A 47 -1.82 24.56 -0.02
CA ASN A 47 -0.74 24.34 0.94
C ASN A 47 0.54 23.87 0.25
N LYS A 48 1.67 24.50 0.54
CA LYS A 48 2.98 24.04 0.03
C LYS A 48 3.39 22.70 0.62
N ARG A 49 2.97 22.41 1.84
CA ARG A 49 3.32 21.23 2.63
C ARG A 49 2.06 20.65 3.23
N LEU A 50 1.73 19.43 2.89
CA LEU A 50 0.52 18.80 3.37
C LEU A 50 0.78 17.33 3.69
N ARG A 51 0.38 16.93 4.89
CA ARG A 51 0.30 15.55 5.32
C ARG A 51 -1.13 15.03 5.11
N VAL A 52 -1.26 13.92 4.41
CA VAL A 52 -2.56 13.28 4.17
C VAL A 52 -2.57 11.93 4.86
N THR A 53 -3.40 11.80 5.87
CA THR A 53 -3.56 10.55 6.62
C THR A 53 -4.83 9.83 6.21
N GLY A 54 -4.84 8.51 6.33
CA GLY A 54 -6.05 7.73 6.04
C GLY A 54 -5.81 6.24 6.18
N GLY A 55 -6.86 5.51 6.50
CA GLY A 55 -6.81 4.04 6.59
C GLY A 55 -6.59 3.36 5.23
N PRO A 56 -6.55 2.02 5.22
CA PRO A 56 -6.43 1.26 3.99
C PRO A 56 -7.66 1.51 3.10
N GLY A 57 -7.43 1.55 1.79
CA GLY A 57 -8.51 1.78 0.82
C GLY A 57 -9.05 3.20 0.78
N SER A 58 -8.48 4.16 1.49
CA SER A 58 -8.94 5.56 1.45
C SER A 58 -8.54 6.32 0.18
N GLY A 59 -7.75 5.70 -0.71
CA GLY A 59 -7.34 6.29 -1.99
C GLY A 59 -6.06 7.12 -1.94
N LYS A 60 -5.22 6.97 -0.91
CA LYS A 60 -3.95 7.71 -0.77
C LYS A 60 -3.07 7.63 -2.03
N THR A 61 -2.82 6.43 -2.54
CA THR A 61 -2.01 6.22 -3.74
C THR A 61 -2.62 6.90 -4.99
N LEU A 62 -3.95 6.79 -5.15
CA LEU A 62 -4.65 7.48 -6.23
C LEU A 62 -4.48 9.00 -6.12
N MET A 63 -4.63 9.54 -4.92
CA MET A 63 -4.45 10.96 -4.63
C MET A 63 -2.99 11.42 -4.86
N ALA A 64 -2.01 10.55 -4.57
CA ALA A 64 -0.60 10.84 -4.83
C ALA A 64 -0.33 10.98 -6.32
N VAL A 65 -0.83 10.06 -7.16
CA VAL A 65 -0.72 10.12 -8.62
C VAL A 65 -1.48 11.33 -9.17
N GLU A 66 -2.71 11.57 -8.73
CA GLU A 66 -3.54 12.71 -9.15
C GLU A 66 -2.89 14.06 -8.82
N THR A 67 -2.22 14.14 -7.66
CA THR A 67 -1.44 15.32 -7.28
C THR A 67 -0.32 15.60 -8.27
N CYS A 68 0.41 14.57 -8.70
CA CYS A 68 1.46 14.71 -9.69
C CYS A 68 0.90 15.16 -11.05
N ARG A 69 -0.23 14.59 -11.49
CA ARG A 69 -0.88 14.96 -12.75
C ARG A 69 -1.32 16.42 -12.76
N ARG A 70 -2.00 16.88 -11.72
CA ARG A 70 -2.42 18.29 -11.59
C ARG A 70 -1.25 19.25 -11.53
N GLU A 71 -0.16 18.88 -10.86
CA GLU A 71 1.04 19.71 -10.86
C GLU A 71 1.58 19.91 -12.28
N LEU A 72 1.61 18.86 -13.11
CA LEU A 72 2.07 18.98 -14.50
C LEU A 72 1.11 19.76 -15.39
N GLU A 73 -0.19 19.72 -15.12
CA GLU A 73 -1.18 20.54 -15.81
C GLU A 73 -0.95 22.04 -15.53
N LEU A 74 -0.61 22.38 -14.30
CA LEU A 74 -0.32 23.76 -13.89
C LEU A 74 1.11 24.21 -14.26
N ASN A 75 2.06 23.31 -14.12
CA ASN A 75 3.49 23.55 -14.29
C ASN A 75 4.13 22.42 -15.12
N PRO A 76 4.04 22.45 -16.46
CA PRO A 76 4.47 21.36 -17.33
C PRO A 76 5.96 21.01 -17.26
N THR A 77 6.80 21.91 -16.72
CA THR A 77 8.24 21.70 -16.56
C THR A 77 8.65 21.28 -15.15
N SER A 78 7.71 21.15 -14.23
CA SER A 78 7.97 20.80 -12.84
C SER A 78 8.61 19.42 -12.74
N LYS A 79 9.74 19.32 -12.05
CA LYS A 79 10.40 18.04 -11.73
C LYS A 79 9.77 17.46 -10.48
N ILE A 80 9.15 16.31 -10.60
CA ILE A 80 8.39 15.67 -9.52
C ILE A 80 9.05 14.36 -9.12
N GLY A 81 9.33 14.20 -7.82
CA GLY A 81 9.68 12.92 -7.22
C GLY A 81 8.44 12.26 -6.64
N LEU A 82 8.03 11.09 -7.15
CA LEU A 82 6.97 10.26 -6.58
C LEU A 82 7.60 9.02 -5.96
N ILE A 83 7.69 9.01 -4.64
CA ILE A 83 8.50 8.05 -3.88
C ILE A 83 7.61 7.21 -2.97
N CYS A 84 7.85 5.90 -2.95
CA CYS A 84 7.32 4.99 -1.94
C CYS A 84 8.43 4.06 -1.42
N PHE A 85 8.20 3.36 -0.31
CA PHE A 85 9.19 2.43 0.23
C PHE A 85 9.20 1.09 -0.52
N ASN A 86 8.01 0.53 -0.77
CA ASN A 86 7.84 -0.81 -1.32
C ASN A 86 8.22 -0.89 -2.79
N ARG A 87 9.05 -1.89 -3.17
CA ARG A 87 9.52 -2.07 -4.55
C ARG A 87 8.40 -2.37 -5.54
N PHE A 88 7.41 -3.18 -5.14
CA PHE A 88 6.30 -3.54 -6.02
C PHE A 88 5.39 -2.36 -6.27
N LEU A 89 5.08 -1.59 -5.21
CA LEU A 89 4.35 -0.33 -5.36
C LEU A 89 5.14 0.66 -6.23
N GLY A 90 6.46 0.76 -6.02
CA GLY A 90 7.33 1.62 -6.84
C GLY A 90 7.33 1.25 -8.31
N ALA A 91 7.39 -0.05 -8.63
CA ALA A 91 7.28 -0.54 -10.02
C ALA A 91 5.90 -0.21 -10.62
N PHE A 92 4.82 -0.39 -9.85
CA PHE A 92 3.47 -0.01 -10.27
C PHE A 92 3.34 1.50 -10.55
N LEU A 93 3.86 2.35 -9.66
CA LEU A 93 3.83 3.81 -9.85
C LEU A 93 4.63 4.24 -11.09
N ALA A 94 5.79 3.63 -11.31
CA ALA A 94 6.61 3.89 -12.49
C ALA A 94 5.87 3.49 -13.78
N ASP A 95 5.18 2.35 -13.78
CA ASP A 95 4.37 1.91 -14.92
C ASP A 95 3.19 2.85 -15.20
N VAL A 96 2.49 3.33 -14.16
CA VAL A 96 1.42 4.33 -14.29
C VAL A 96 1.95 5.60 -14.95
N VAL A 97 3.08 6.12 -14.47
CA VAL A 97 3.70 7.34 -15.01
C VAL A 97 4.06 7.18 -16.51
N VAL A 98 4.60 6.02 -16.89
CA VAL A 98 4.93 5.72 -18.30
C VAL A 98 3.66 5.63 -19.15
N ARG A 99 2.63 4.92 -18.70
CA ARG A 99 1.36 4.78 -19.43
C ARG A 99 0.65 6.11 -19.64
N GLU A 100 0.67 6.98 -18.63
CA GLU A 100 0.06 8.30 -18.71
C GLU A 100 0.98 9.37 -19.35
N LYS A 101 2.16 8.98 -19.82
CA LYS A 101 3.14 9.86 -20.49
C LYS A 101 3.60 11.06 -19.65
N MET A 102 3.64 10.90 -18.34
CA MET A 102 4.07 11.93 -17.38
C MET A 102 5.60 11.92 -17.21
N THR A 103 6.35 12.25 -18.27
CA THR A 103 7.81 12.07 -18.35
C THR A 103 8.63 12.92 -17.36
N GLN A 104 8.06 13.96 -16.78
CA GLN A 104 8.69 14.84 -15.78
C GLN A 104 8.65 14.25 -14.37
N ILE A 105 7.92 13.13 -14.19
CA ILE A 105 7.81 12.46 -12.89
C ILE A 105 8.84 11.35 -12.82
N GLN A 106 9.73 11.43 -11.85
CA GLN A 106 10.54 10.30 -11.44
C GLN A 106 9.76 9.51 -10.39
N ALA A 107 9.14 8.39 -10.80
CA ALA A 107 8.36 7.55 -9.91
C ALA A 107 9.08 6.24 -9.61
N GLY A 108 8.97 5.77 -8.36
CA GLY A 108 9.56 4.50 -8.00
C GLY A 108 9.71 4.27 -6.50
N SER A 109 10.38 3.18 -6.14
CA SER A 109 10.77 2.95 -4.76
C SER A 109 11.91 3.88 -4.35
N PHE A 110 12.03 4.17 -3.07
CA PHE A 110 13.12 4.98 -2.53
C PHE A 110 14.49 4.48 -2.99
N TYR A 111 14.71 3.17 -2.97
CA TYR A 111 15.97 2.60 -3.42
C TYR A 111 16.19 2.73 -4.93
N SER A 112 15.14 2.77 -5.75
CA SER A 112 15.31 3.07 -7.18
C SER A 112 15.70 4.51 -7.43
N HIS A 113 15.29 5.45 -6.58
CA HIS A 113 15.79 6.83 -6.62
C HIS A 113 17.25 6.92 -6.17
N CYS A 114 17.65 6.17 -5.13
CA CYS A 114 19.06 6.04 -4.76
C CYS A 114 19.90 5.54 -5.94
N ASP A 115 19.45 4.48 -6.62
CA ASP A 115 20.14 3.90 -7.77
C ASP A 115 20.28 4.88 -8.93
N GLY A 116 19.26 5.67 -9.18
CA GLY A 116 19.30 6.73 -10.19
C GLY A 116 20.39 7.77 -9.90
N LEU A 117 20.63 8.08 -8.61
CA LEU A 117 21.65 9.05 -8.19
C LEU A 117 23.07 8.49 -8.29
N ILE A 118 23.30 7.26 -7.82
CA ILE A 118 24.65 6.66 -7.77
C ILE A 118 25.04 5.95 -9.06
N GLY A 119 24.13 5.84 -10.03
CA GLY A 119 24.39 5.13 -11.29
C GLY A 119 24.55 3.61 -11.15
N ASN A 120 24.28 3.05 -9.99
CA ASN A 120 24.43 1.62 -9.72
C ASN A 120 23.13 0.88 -10.08
N ARG A 121 23.20 0.06 -11.12
CA ARG A 121 22.11 -0.85 -11.54
C ARG A 121 22.40 -2.30 -11.17
N GLY A 122 23.26 -2.56 -10.18
CA GLY A 122 23.61 -3.90 -9.75
C GLY A 122 22.44 -4.69 -9.20
N LYS A 123 22.55 -6.03 -9.17
CA LYS A 123 21.56 -6.90 -8.52
C LYS A 123 21.51 -6.57 -7.03
N VAL A 124 20.31 -6.28 -6.55
CA VAL A 124 20.04 -6.04 -5.13
C VAL A 124 20.23 -7.34 -4.35
N ASN A 125 21.10 -7.34 -3.37
CA ASN A 125 21.19 -8.42 -2.39
C ASN A 125 20.15 -8.13 -1.28
N GLU A 126 18.95 -8.67 -1.43
CA GLU A 126 17.84 -8.45 -0.49
C GLU A 126 18.07 -9.01 0.92
N SER A 127 19.07 -9.86 1.09
CA SER A 127 19.40 -10.48 2.39
C SER A 127 20.41 -9.68 3.23
N ASP A 128 21.04 -8.66 2.65
CA ASP A 128 22.06 -7.85 3.31
C ASP A 128 21.54 -6.46 3.70
N SER A 129 21.22 -6.29 4.98
CA SER A 129 20.74 -4.99 5.50
C SER A 129 21.81 -3.90 5.41
N SER A 130 23.09 -4.23 5.48
CA SER A 130 24.20 -3.26 5.40
C SER A 130 24.29 -2.63 4.00
N TYR A 131 23.94 -3.41 2.97
CA TYR A 131 23.89 -2.95 1.59
C TYR A 131 22.88 -1.80 1.39
N PHE A 132 21.70 -1.90 2.00
CA PHE A 132 20.68 -0.84 1.91
C PHE A 132 21.12 0.45 2.60
N VAL A 133 21.72 0.34 3.80
CA VAL A 133 22.26 1.49 4.54
C VAL A 133 23.36 2.20 3.75
N GLN A 134 24.30 1.44 3.20
CA GLN A 134 25.38 1.99 2.39
C GLN A 134 24.86 2.75 1.16
N ARG A 135 23.84 2.20 0.46
CA ARG A 135 23.23 2.86 -0.70
C ARG A 135 22.62 4.20 -0.36
N VAL A 136 21.92 4.31 0.76
CA VAL A 136 21.33 5.58 1.21
C VAL A 136 22.45 6.59 1.46
N ARG A 137 23.52 6.21 2.13
CA ARG A 137 24.67 7.09 2.40
C ARG A 137 25.39 7.55 1.14
N GLU A 138 25.62 6.66 0.19
CA GLU A 138 26.20 7.01 -1.11
C GLU A 138 25.31 7.97 -1.89
N ALA A 139 24.02 7.66 -1.98
CA ALA A 139 23.02 8.53 -2.63
C ALA A 139 22.97 9.92 -1.97
N LEU A 140 23.05 9.99 -0.64
CA LEU A 140 23.08 11.25 0.11
C LEU A 140 24.32 12.08 -0.21
N GLN A 141 25.50 11.46 -0.37
CA GLN A 141 26.71 12.16 -0.76
C GLN A 141 26.62 12.75 -2.17
N VAL A 142 25.98 12.04 -3.10
CA VAL A 142 25.70 12.53 -4.45
C VAL A 142 24.68 13.66 -4.42
N ALA A 143 23.57 13.45 -3.72
CA ALA A 143 22.47 14.42 -3.62
C ALA A 143 22.90 15.76 -3.03
N LYS A 144 23.84 15.78 -2.07
CA LYS A 144 24.41 17.00 -1.49
C LYS A 144 25.18 17.87 -2.50
N LYS A 145 25.58 17.31 -3.64
CA LYS A 145 26.32 18.01 -4.71
C LYS A 145 25.42 18.48 -5.84
N LEU A 146 24.13 18.11 -5.84
CA LEU A 146 23.17 18.52 -6.86
C LEU A 146 22.96 20.04 -6.85
N SER A 147 22.95 20.61 -8.04
CA SER A 147 22.51 22.00 -8.23
C SER A 147 21.01 22.14 -7.94
N PRO A 148 20.52 23.35 -7.65
CA PRO A 148 19.08 23.56 -7.44
C PRO A 148 18.20 23.05 -8.58
N ASP A 149 18.68 23.15 -9.83
CA ASP A 149 17.91 22.74 -11.01
C ASP A 149 17.82 21.20 -11.18
N GLU A 150 18.67 20.45 -10.51
CA GLU A 150 18.63 18.97 -10.51
C GLU A 150 17.69 18.42 -9.45
N LYS A 151 17.26 19.24 -8.50
CA LYS A 151 16.36 18.85 -7.40
C LYS A 151 14.89 18.87 -7.83
N TYR A 152 14.06 18.18 -7.05
CA TYR A 152 12.61 18.17 -7.27
C TYR A 152 11.97 19.50 -6.91
N ASP A 153 11.04 19.95 -7.74
CA ASP A 153 10.15 21.08 -7.46
C ASP A 153 9.01 20.68 -6.51
N LEU A 154 8.58 19.41 -6.63
CA LEU A 154 7.57 18.80 -5.78
C LEU A 154 8.01 17.40 -5.40
N LEU A 155 7.93 17.07 -4.11
CA LEU A 155 8.11 15.72 -3.58
C LEU A 155 6.76 15.15 -3.15
N VAL A 156 6.39 14.01 -3.70
CA VAL A 156 5.19 13.25 -3.31
C VAL A 156 5.64 11.92 -2.74
N VAL A 157 5.29 11.67 -1.49
CA VAL A 157 5.66 10.43 -0.77
C VAL A 157 4.40 9.63 -0.50
N ASP A 158 4.34 8.41 -1.01
CA ASP A 158 3.28 7.45 -0.70
C ASP A 158 3.78 6.39 0.30
N GLU A 159 2.91 5.91 1.17
CA GLU A 159 3.25 5.03 2.31
C GLU A 159 4.33 5.66 3.21
N GLY A 160 4.23 6.96 3.46
CA GLY A 160 5.21 7.78 4.17
C GLY A 160 5.57 7.31 5.57
N GLN A 161 4.70 6.56 6.25
CA GLN A 161 4.98 5.96 7.55
C GLN A 161 6.22 5.03 7.54
N ASP A 162 6.58 4.46 6.40
CA ASP A 162 7.71 3.55 6.28
C ASP A 162 9.08 4.26 6.33
N PHE A 163 9.09 5.59 6.28
CA PHE A 163 10.30 6.42 6.31
C PHE A 163 10.55 7.10 7.64
N ARG A 164 9.53 7.13 8.52
CA ARG A 164 9.60 7.92 9.76
C ARG A 164 10.67 7.44 10.74
N ASP A 165 11.00 6.17 10.71
CA ASP A 165 11.96 5.56 11.63
C ASP A 165 13.41 5.64 11.12
N ASP A 166 13.67 6.19 9.93
CA ASP A 166 15.00 6.28 9.33
C ASP A 166 15.40 7.74 8.99
N GLY A 167 16.26 8.31 9.83
CA GLY A 167 16.71 9.69 9.68
C GLY A 167 17.58 9.94 8.44
N GLU A 168 18.32 8.93 7.95
CA GLU A 168 19.13 9.07 6.73
C GLU A 168 18.26 9.11 5.48
N MET A 169 17.14 8.36 5.47
CA MET A 169 16.15 8.42 4.39
C MET A 169 15.44 9.77 4.36
N LEU A 170 15.02 10.28 5.53
CA LEU A 170 14.42 11.62 5.61
C LEU A 170 15.40 12.72 5.19
N GLU A 171 16.68 12.60 5.59
CA GLU A 171 17.73 13.55 5.17
C GLU A 171 17.93 13.54 3.66
N LEU A 172 17.92 12.37 3.02
CA LEU A 172 18.03 12.27 1.56
C LEU A 172 16.85 12.97 0.87
N MET A 173 15.63 12.74 1.34
CA MET A 173 14.44 13.41 0.79
C MET A 173 14.49 14.93 0.99
N ASP A 174 14.96 15.39 2.15
CA ASP A 174 15.18 16.81 2.41
C ASP A 174 16.17 17.43 1.43
N VAL A 175 17.27 16.75 1.15
CA VAL A 175 18.31 17.24 0.22
C VAL A 175 17.83 17.23 -1.23
N LEU A 176 17.03 16.25 -1.64
CA LEU A 176 16.50 16.11 -3.00
C LEU A 176 15.44 17.16 -3.36
N LEU A 177 14.81 17.77 -2.37
CA LEU A 177 13.75 18.74 -2.57
C LEU A 177 14.30 20.17 -2.61
N LYS A 178 13.88 21.00 -3.57
CA LYS A 178 14.17 22.43 -3.60
C LYS A 178 13.61 23.11 -2.34
N GLY A 179 14.48 23.68 -1.54
CA GLY A 179 14.13 24.30 -0.26
C GLY A 179 13.96 23.32 0.90
N GLY A 180 14.22 22.02 0.69
CA GLY A 180 14.12 20.98 1.70
C GLY A 180 12.70 20.79 2.25
N LEU A 181 12.54 19.94 3.24
CA LEU A 181 11.23 19.70 3.89
C LEU A 181 10.72 20.94 4.64
N ALA A 182 11.62 21.85 5.04
CA ALA A 182 11.25 23.06 5.76
C ALA A 182 10.56 24.13 4.88
N ARG A 183 10.97 24.31 3.62
CA ARG A 183 10.47 25.40 2.74
C ARG A 183 9.96 24.89 1.39
N GLY A 184 10.33 23.67 0.99
CA GLY A 184 9.97 23.06 -0.27
C GLY A 184 8.48 22.68 -0.33
N ARG A 185 8.09 22.22 -1.51
CA ARG A 185 6.71 21.75 -1.76
C ARG A 185 6.67 20.23 -1.67
N TRP A 186 5.85 19.70 -0.77
CA TRP A 186 5.72 18.27 -0.64
C TRP A 186 4.31 17.82 -0.23
N ARG A 187 4.00 16.55 -0.52
CA ARG A 187 2.80 15.84 -0.14
C ARG A 187 3.20 14.51 0.48
N TRP A 188 2.72 14.25 1.68
CA TRP A 188 3.08 13.09 2.48
C TRP A 188 1.85 12.27 2.79
N PHE A 189 1.68 11.14 2.09
CA PHE A 189 0.56 10.23 2.26
C PHE A 189 0.97 9.08 3.17
N GLU A 190 0.26 8.90 4.29
CA GLU A 190 0.63 7.89 5.28
C GLU A 190 -0.56 7.24 5.97
N ASP A 191 -0.33 6.04 6.53
CA ASP A 191 -1.23 5.31 7.42
C ASP A 191 -0.40 4.78 8.60
N LEU A 192 -0.44 5.45 9.72
CA LEU A 192 0.36 5.09 10.90
C LEU A 192 -0.02 3.72 11.48
N ASP A 193 -1.21 3.20 11.19
CA ASP A 193 -1.62 1.86 11.60
C ASP A 193 -1.01 0.75 10.73
N GLN A 194 -0.41 1.09 9.58
CA GLN A 194 0.28 0.16 8.67
C GLN A 194 1.81 0.10 8.87
N VAL A 195 2.35 0.62 9.94
CA VAL A 195 3.79 0.50 10.25
C VAL A 195 4.12 -0.96 10.55
N LEU A 196 4.96 -1.57 9.72
CA LEU A 196 5.44 -2.95 9.85
C LEU A 196 6.91 -3.03 10.26
N SER A 197 7.62 -1.90 10.27
CA SER A 197 9.02 -1.83 10.70
C SER A 197 9.18 -2.34 12.12
N PRO A 198 10.30 -2.99 12.46
CA PRO A 198 10.68 -3.21 13.86
C PRO A 198 10.73 -1.87 14.60
N GLU A 199 10.49 -1.88 15.91
CA GLU A 199 10.75 -0.67 16.69
C GLU A 199 12.23 -0.27 16.52
N PRO A 200 12.52 1.04 16.38
CA PRO A 200 13.89 1.52 16.25
C PRO A 200 14.71 1.07 17.45
N THR A 201 15.90 0.53 17.20
CA THR A 201 16.84 0.12 18.27
C THR A 201 17.65 1.28 18.78
N ASP A 202 17.84 2.31 17.96
CA ASP A 202 18.63 3.48 18.28
C ASP A 202 17.74 4.71 18.54
N GLN A 203 18.20 5.57 19.43
CA GLN A 203 17.53 6.86 19.65
C GLN A 203 17.70 7.76 18.41
N PRO A 204 16.64 8.49 18.02
CA PRO A 204 16.73 9.40 16.88
C PRO A 204 17.79 10.48 17.14
N THR A 205 18.50 10.86 16.10
CA THR A 205 19.40 12.02 16.17
C THR A 205 18.59 13.32 16.23
N GLN A 206 19.17 14.40 16.77
CA GLN A 206 18.53 15.72 16.79
C GLN A 206 18.06 16.17 15.39
N LYS A 207 18.81 15.82 14.34
CA LYS A 207 18.43 16.11 12.95
C LYS A 207 17.19 15.30 12.54
N HIS A 208 17.13 14.03 12.89
CA HIS A 208 16.00 13.17 12.63
C HIS A 208 14.74 13.72 13.32
N GLU A 209 14.82 14.06 14.60
CA GLU A 209 13.71 14.67 15.33
C GLU A 209 13.24 15.97 14.66
N ALA A 210 14.15 16.85 14.25
CA ALA A 210 13.81 18.09 13.58
C ALA A 210 13.08 17.87 12.25
N LEU A 211 13.44 16.82 11.48
CA LEU A 211 12.75 16.47 10.23
C LEU A 211 11.36 15.87 10.50
N LEU A 212 11.21 15.06 11.54
CA LEU A 212 9.90 14.54 11.97
C LEU A 212 8.98 15.68 12.41
N ASP A 213 9.48 16.65 13.17
CA ASP A 213 8.71 17.82 13.61
C ASP A 213 8.16 18.60 12.41
N LEU A 214 8.95 18.75 11.33
CA LEU A 214 8.48 19.41 10.09
C LEU A 214 7.29 18.69 9.46
N LEU A 215 7.28 17.35 9.50
CA LEU A 215 6.14 16.56 9.01
C LEU A 215 4.93 16.70 9.92
N ASP A 216 5.14 16.69 11.25
CA ASP A 216 4.05 16.67 12.23
C ASP A 216 3.36 18.02 12.43
N VAL A 217 4.07 19.14 12.25
CA VAL A 217 3.49 20.48 12.31
C VAL A 217 2.88 20.96 10.99
N ALA A 218 3.04 20.22 9.91
CA ALA A 218 2.47 20.59 8.61
C ALA A 218 0.94 20.55 8.63
N ALA A 219 0.32 21.32 7.74
CA ALA A 219 -1.11 21.20 7.49
C ALA A 219 -1.45 19.72 7.22
N SER A 220 -2.54 19.24 7.80
CA SER A 220 -2.95 17.85 7.67
C SER A 220 -4.38 17.73 7.16
N ALA A 221 -4.61 16.73 6.30
CA ALA A 221 -5.92 16.31 5.86
C ALA A 221 -6.12 14.83 6.19
N ARG A 222 -7.35 14.43 6.47
CA ARG A 222 -7.69 13.04 6.77
C ARG A 222 -8.68 12.48 5.77
N LEU A 223 -8.34 11.34 5.19
CA LEU A 223 -9.24 10.54 4.36
C LEU A 223 -9.94 9.52 5.28
N GLU A 224 -11.23 9.73 5.53
CA GLU A 224 -11.97 8.91 6.50
C GLU A 224 -12.61 7.67 5.88
N ASN A 225 -12.79 7.68 4.57
CA ASN A 225 -13.62 6.72 3.87
C ASN A 225 -12.79 5.60 3.25
N ASN A 226 -13.26 4.37 3.39
CA ASN A 226 -12.66 3.22 2.72
C ASN A 226 -13.42 2.93 1.41
N TRP A 227 -12.75 3.10 0.29
CA TRP A 227 -13.30 2.91 -1.05
C TRP A 227 -12.85 1.60 -1.71
N ARG A 228 -11.99 0.84 -1.05
CA ARG A 228 -11.42 -0.40 -1.59
C ARG A 228 -12.20 -1.63 -1.19
N ASN A 229 -12.48 -1.75 0.10
CA ASN A 229 -12.95 -2.98 0.70
C ASN A 229 -14.48 -3.00 0.74
N THR A 230 -15.06 -4.20 0.65
CA THR A 230 -16.46 -4.40 1.00
C THR A 230 -16.69 -4.13 2.48
N GLU A 231 -17.94 -3.92 2.87
CA GLU A 231 -18.29 -3.64 4.26
C GLU A 231 -17.84 -4.76 5.21
N GLN A 232 -18.00 -6.01 4.80
CA GLN A 232 -17.60 -7.18 5.59
C GLN A 232 -16.10 -7.23 5.84
N ILE A 233 -15.31 -6.93 4.82
CA ILE A 233 -13.84 -6.86 4.94
C ILE A 233 -13.44 -5.69 5.84
N ALA A 234 -14.01 -4.51 5.62
CA ALA A 234 -13.67 -3.33 6.41
C ALA A 234 -14.01 -3.51 7.90
N GLN A 235 -15.12 -4.16 8.22
CA GLN A 235 -15.48 -4.52 9.59
C GLN A 235 -14.47 -5.52 10.21
N ALA A 236 -14.07 -6.54 9.46
CA ALA A 236 -13.08 -7.51 9.93
C ALA A 236 -11.71 -6.86 10.16
N VAL A 237 -11.27 -6.00 9.25
CA VAL A 237 -10.03 -5.23 9.34
C VAL A 237 -10.06 -4.29 10.56
N GLY A 238 -11.17 -3.61 10.80
CA GLY A 238 -11.35 -2.75 11.98
C GLY A 238 -11.26 -3.52 13.30
N LYS A 239 -11.86 -4.70 13.37
CA LYS A 239 -11.82 -5.54 14.58
C LYS A 239 -10.41 -5.93 14.99
N VAL A 240 -9.53 -6.28 14.05
CA VAL A 240 -8.14 -6.69 14.36
C VAL A 240 -7.36 -5.59 15.08
N MET A 241 -7.61 -4.33 14.74
CA MET A 241 -6.94 -3.17 15.34
C MET A 241 -7.73 -2.51 16.46
N GLY A 242 -8.98 -2.89 16.67
CA GLY A 242 -9.89 -2.18 17.57
C GLY A 242 -10.27 -0.78 17.06
N LEU A 243 -10.21 -0.58 15.74
CA LEU A 243 -10.49 0.71 15.09
C LEU A 243 -11.88 0.69 14.43
N PRO A 244 -12.66 1.77 14.52
CA PRO A 244 -13.87 1.91 13.74
C PRO A 244 -13.50 2.17 12.27
N VAL A 245 -13.69 1.19 11.41
CA VAL A 245 -13.55 1.38 9.97
C VAL A 245 -14.94 1.61 9.38
N LYS A 246 -15.15 2.74 8.75
CA LYS A 246 -16.40 3.09 8.06
C LYS A 246 -16.19 2.94 6.56
N PRO A 247 -16.65 1.85 5.94
CA PRO A 247 -16.64 1.74 4.49
C PRO A 247 -17.68 2.70 3.91
N THR A 248 -17.35 3.32 2.81
CA THR A 248 -18.26 4.28 2.16
C THR A 248 -18.68 3.85 0.76
N ALA A 249 -17.97 2.92 0.15
CA ALA A 249 -18.35 2.39 -1.14
C ALA A 249 -19.73 1.68 -1.10
N ARG A 250 -20.22 1.30 0.11
CA ARG A 250 -21.47 0.53 0.31
C ARG A 250 -21.55 -0.72 -0.55
N ILE A 251 -20.40 -1.28 -0.90
CA ILE A 251 -20.31 -2.53 -1.62
C ILE A 251 -20.40 -3.66 -0.58
N PHE A 252 -21.40 -4.49 -0.73
CA PHE A 252 -21.56 -5.70 0.07
C PHE A 252 -20.87 -6.86 -0.65
N GLY A 253 -20.03 -7.57 0.05
CA GLY A 253 -19.33 -8.76 -0.43
C GLY A 253 -19.69 -9.99 0.40
N PRO A 254 -19.05 -11.13 0.13
CA PRO A 254 -19.21 -12.31 0.94
C PRO A 254 -18.71 -12.07 2.37
N GLN A 255 -19.27 -12.84 3.32
CA GLN A 255 -18.78 -12.83 4.70
C GLN A 255 -17.31 -13.27 4.74
N VAL A 256 -16.51 -12.63 5.58
CA VAL A 256 -15.13 -13.07 5.81
C VAL A 256 -15.14 -14.45 6.42
N SER A 257 -14.54 -15.41 5.73
CA SER A 257 -14.50 -16.81 6.14
C SER A 257 -13.18 -17.13 6.82
N THR A 258 -13.25 -17.85 7.93
CA THR A 258 -12.05 -18.30 8.67
C THR A 258 -12.02 -19.82 8.73
N ALA A 259 -10.94 -20.43 8.24
CA ALA A 259 -10.63 -21.84 8.37
C ALA A 259 -9.56 -22.05 9.47
N PRO A 260 -9.58 -23.17 10.19
CA PRO A 260 -8.59 -23.43 11.22
C PRO A 260 -7.20 -23.68 10.62
N LEU A 261 -6.17 -23.09 11.22
CA LEU A 261 -4.78 -23.43 10.96
C LEU A 261 -4.40 -24.62 11.85
N VAL A 262 -4.27 -25.80 11.26
CA VAL A 262 -3.93 -27.04 11.98
C VAL A 262 -2.45 -27.33 11.77
N LYS A 263 -1.71 -27.45 12.87
CA LYS A 263 -0.27 -27.75 12.85
C LYS A 263 0.01 -29.02 12.02
N ASP A 264 1.05 -28.96 11.20
CA ASP A 264 1.50 -30.02 10.30
C ASP A 264 0.49 -30.38 9.17
N LYS A 265 -0.58 -29.56 9.00
CA LYS A 265 -1.59 -29.70 7.93
C LYS A 265 -1.84 -28.39 7.19
N GLU A 266 -0.99 -27.40 7.38
CA GLU A 266 -1.15 -26.03 6.87
C GLU A 266 -1.38 -26.04 5.35
N PHE A 267 -0.54 -26.75 4.60
CA PHE A 267 -0.67 -26.90 3.15
C PHE A 267 -2.00 -27.55 2.75
N ALA A 268 -2.36 -28.66 3.39
CA ALA A 268 -3.61 -29.37 3.07
C ALA A 268 -4.86 -28.52 3.36
N MET A 269 -4.81 -27.69 4.42
CA MET A 269 -5.90 -26.74 4.73
C MET A 269 -6.00 -25.65 3.67
N LEU A 270 -4.86 -25.09 3.26
CA LEU A 270 -4.80 -24.08 2.20
C LEU A 270 -5.31 -24.66 0.87
N GLU A 271 -4.86 -25.86 0.50
CA GLU A 271 -5.30 -26.55 -0.71
C GLU A 271 -6.81 -26.85 -0.70
N ALA A 272 -7.33 -27.33 0.44
CA ALA A 272 -8.75 -27.60 0.60
C ALA A 272 -9.59 -26.31 0.51
N LEU A 273 -9.15 -25.22 1.12
CA LEU A 273 -9.83 -23.92 1.03
C LEU A 273 -9.82 -23.41 -0.40
N LEU A 274 -8.67 -23.42 -1.04
CA LEU A 274 -8.54 -22.93 -2.42
C LEU A 274 -9.40 -23.76 -3.38
N SER A 275 -9.27 -25.08 -3.39
CA SER A 275 -9.94 -25.96 -4.35
C SER A 275 -11.45 -26.10 -4.09
N LYS A 276 -11.86 -26.22 -2.82
CA LYS A 276 -13.26 -26.52 -2.48
C LYS A 276 -14.15 -25.30 -2.31
N VAL A 277 -13.56 -24.14 -2.05
CA VAL A 277 -14.29 -22.88 -1.78
C VAL A 277 -13.95 -21.81 -2.79
N VAL A 278 -12.69 -21.36 -2.81
CA VAL A 278 -12.32 -20.11 -3.51
C VAL A 278 -12.39 -20.26 -5.03
N LEU A 279 -11.86 -21.34 -5.60
CA LEU A 279 -11.88 -21.57 -7.05
C LEU A 279 -13.25 -21.88 -7.65
N LYS A 280 -14.29 -22.03 -6.82
CA LYS A 280 -15.67 -22.13 -7.31
C LYS A 280 -16.23 -20.80 -7.77
N ASP A 281 -15.80 -19.72 -7.09
CA ASP A 281 -16.37 -18.39 -7.25
C ASP A 281 -15.40 -17.39 -7.94
N TYR A 282 -14.06 -17.69 -7.91
CA TYR A 282 -13.04 -16.77 -8.39
C TYR A 282 -12.05 -17.46 -9.32
N GLN A 283 -11.58 -16.73 -10.32
CA GLN A 283 -10.53 -17.23 -11.21
C GLN A 283 -9.14 -17.08 -10.56
N PRO A 284 -8.17 -17.95 -10.85
CA PRO A 284 -6.83 -17.87 -10.26
C PRO A 284 -6.13 -16.52 -10.44
N LYS A 285 -6.39 -15.83 -11.56
CA LYS A 285 -5.83 -14.49 -11.84
C LYS A 285 -6.30 -13.41 -10.84
N ASP A 286 -7.47 -13.58 -10.25
CA ASP A 286 -8.11 -12.62 -9.33
C ASP A 286 -7.78 -12.92 -7.86
N ILE A 287 -7.01 -13.99 -7.61
CA ILE A 287 -6.66 -14.48 -6.27
C ILE A 287 -5.19 -14.19 -5.97
N ILE A 288 -4.91 -13.78 -4.74
CA ILE A 288 -3.58 -13.76 -4.15
C ILE A 288 -3.58 -14.51 -2.82
N ILE A 289 -2.57 -15.32 -2.59
CA ILE A 289 -2.33 -15.95 -1.29
C ILE A 289 -1.24 -15.17 -0.58
N LEU A 290 -1.56 -14.65 0.61
CA LEU A 290 -0.64 -13.86 1.43
C LEU A 290 -0.30 -14.62 2.70
N SER A 291 1.00 -14.80 2.97
CA SER A 291 1.46 -15.39 4.22
C SER A 291 1.81 -14.30 5.25
N MET A 292 1.42 -14.55 6.50
CA MET A 292 1.88 -13.79 7.67
C MET A 292 3.34 -14.06 8.00
N HIS A 293 3.90 -15.15 7.50
CA HIS A 293 5.31 -15.50 7.67
C HIS A 293 6.16 -15.06 6.48
N GLY A 294 7.43 -15.43 6.49
CA GLY A 294 8.39 -15.20 5.43
C GLY A 294 9.57 -16.15 5.58
N ALA A 295 10.51 -16.09 4.65
CA ALA A 295 11.75 -16.86 4.71
C ALA A 295 11.56 -18.39 4.82
N GLY A 296 10.63 -18.94 4.04
CA GLY A 296 10.39 -20.39 3.96
C GLY A 296 9.52 -20.97 5.07
N ARG A 297 8.81 -20.12 5.81
CA ARG A 297 7.84 -20.56 6.85
C ARG A 297 6.40 -20.52 6.35
N GLU A 298 6.18 -20.16 5.10
CA GLU A 298 4.85 -20.07 4.52
C GLU A 298 4.21 -21.45 4.37
N SER A 299 2.89 -21.55 4.51
CA SER A 299 2.12 -22.81 4.36
C SER A 299 2.36 -23.54 3.04
N TYR A 300 2.87 -22.84 2.02
CA TYR A 300 3.17 -23.36 0.69
C TYR A 300 4.67 -23.52 0.42
N ALA A 301 5.55 -23.28 1.41
CA ALA A 301 6.99 -23.37 1.23
C ALA A 301 7.44 -24.75 0.75
N GLY A 302 8.31 -24.82 -0.25
CA GLY A 302 8.82 -26.05 -0.84
C GLY A 302 7.79 -26.84 -1.67
N LYS A 303 6.66 -26.20 -2.05
CA LYS A 303 5.67 -26.79 -2.94
C LYS A 303 5.70 -26.14 -4.30
N ASP A 304 5.54 -26.94 -5.36
CA ASP A 304 5.52 -26.48 -6.75
C ASP A 304 4.11 -26.19 -7.24
N THR A 305 3.12 -26.92 -6.70
CA THR A 305 1.70 -26.81 -7.10
C THR A 305 0.78 -26.74 -5.91
N LEU A 306 -0.36 -26.08 -6.10
CA LEU A 306 -1.45 -25.97 -5.12
C LEU A 306 -2.78 -26.07 -5.87
N ALA A 307 -3.63 -27.02 -5.49
CA ALA A 307 -4.91 -27.28 -6.15
C ALA A 307 -4.79 -27.45 -7.69
N GLY A 308 -3.71 -28.09 -8.15
CA GLY A 308 -3.44 -28.29 -9.57
C GLY A 308 -2.86 -27.07 -10.32
N LEU A 309 -2.69 -25.93 -9.64
CA LEU A 309 -2.10 -24.72 -10.19
C LEU A 309 -0.62 -24.61 -9.79
N ARG A 310 0.23 -24.15 -10.71
CA ARG A 310 1.65 -23.89 -10.40
C ARG A 310 1.79 -22.68 -9.49
N ILE A 311 2.52 -22.83 -8.39
CA ILE A 311 2.78 -21.73 -7.45
C ILE A 311 3.83 -20.80 -8.04
N VAL A 312 3.51 -19.49 -8.11
CA VAL A 312 4.43 -18.44 -8.56
C VAL A 312 4.46 -17.28 -7.58
N SER A 313 5.65 -16.78 -7.30
CA SER A 313 5.77 -15.56 -6.53
C SER A 313 5.18 -14.38 -7.29
N TYR A 314 4.38 -13.57 -6.60
CA TYR A 314 3.82 -12.35 -7.18
C TYR A 314 4.93 -11.38 -7.61
N ASP A 315 4.82 -10.90 -8.84
CA ASP A 315 5.69 -9.89 -9.42
C ASP A 315 4.82 -8.98 -10.31
N PRO A 316 4.64 -7.70 -9.97
CA PRO A 316 3.79 -6.79 -10.73
C PRO A 316 4.34 -6.46 -12.12
N SER A 317 5.63 -6.69 -12.37
CA SER A 317 6.25 -6.49 -13.69
C SER A 317 5.94 -7.62 -14.67
N ARG A 318 5.35 -8.73 -14.19
CA ARG A 318 5.02 -9.91 -15.00
C ARG A 318 3.53 -10.01 -15.25
N ALA A 319 3.16 -10.22 -16.50
CA ALA A 319 1.79 -10.57 -16.84
C ALA A 319 1.36 -11.85 -16.11
N TYR A 320 0.06 -11.99 -15.86
CA TYR A 320 -0.49 -13.23 -15.33
C TYR A 320 -0.26 -14.38 -16.33
N GLU A 321 0.20 -15.51 -15.83
CA GLU A 321 0.39 -16.74 -16.57
C GLU A 321 -0.74 -17.72 -16.25
N GLU A 322 -1.42 -18.23 -17.27
CA GLU A 322 -2.51 -19.19 -17.08
C GLU A 322 -2.03 -20.49 -16.42
N GLY A 323 -2.88 -21.11 -15.60
CA GLY A 323 -2.51 -22.31 -14.84
C GLY A 323 -1.63 -22.05 -13.63
N THR A 324 -1.48 -20.77 -13.21
CA THR A 324 -0.72 -20.41 -12.03
C THR A 324 -1.58 -19.83 -10.91
N ILE A 325 -1.10 -19.97 -9.68
CA ILE A 325 -1.61 -19.25 -8.50
C ILE A 325 -0.51 -18.40 -7.89
N ARG A 326 -0.81 -17.12 -7.66
CA ARG A 326 0.15 -16.15 -7.16
C ARG A 326 0.20 -16.16 -5.64
N VAL A 327 1.42 -16.14 -5.11
CA VAL A 327 1.68 -16.10 -3.67
C VAL A 327 2.61 -14.94 -3.32
N SER A 328 2.49 -14.40 -2.11
CA SER A 328 3.40 -13.38 -1.59
C SER A 328 3.37 -13.37 -0.07
N THR A 329 4.27 -12.62 0.56
CA THR A 329 4.14 -12.27 1.97
C THR A 329 3.38 -10.95 2.13
N VAL A 330 2.74 -10.74 3.27
CA VAL A 330 2.07 -9.47 3.59
C VAL A 330 3.00 -8.28 3.40
N PHE A 331 4.27 -8.43 3.80
CA PHE A 331 5.26 -7.37 3.69
C PHE A 331 5.56 -6.99 2.23
N LYS A 332 5.81 -7.99 1.37
CA LYS A 332 6.10 -7.74 -0.06
C LYS A 332 4.90 -7.20 -0.82
N PHE A 333 3.69 -7.62 -0.46
CA PHE A 333 2.45 -7.22 -1.11
C PHE A 333 1.84 -5.92 -0.56
N LYS A 334 2.49 -5.28 0.42
CA LYS A 334 2.05 -3.97 0.94
C LYS A 334 1.93 -2.95 -0.19
N GLY A 335 0.90 -2.12 -0.19
CA GLY A 335 0.60 -1.15 -1.26
C GLY A 335 -0.15 -1.72 -2.47
N MET A 336 -0.18 -3.04 -2.64
CA MET A 336 -0.90 -3.73 -3.72
C MET A 336 -2.29 -4.18 -3.27
N GLU A 337 -3.08 -4.73 -4.19
CA GLU A 337 -4.45 -5.20 -3.92
C GLU A 337 -4.86 -6.35 -4.85
N SER A 338 -5.86 -7.13 -4.45
CA SER A 338 -6.41 -8.23 -5.24
C SER A 338 -7.91 -8.35 -5.01
N HIS A 339 -8.65 -8.87 -5.97
CA HIS A 339 -10.09 -9.09 -5.86
C HIS A 339 -10.42 -10.06 -4.72
N ALA A 340 -9.73 -11.18 -4.66
CA ALA A 340 -9.83 -12.14 -3.57
C ALA A 340 -8.46 -12.36 -2.90
N VAL A 341 -8.44 -12.41 -1.57
CA VAL A 341 -7.24 -12.67 -0.77
C VAL A 341 -7.47 -13.88 0.13
N ILE A 342 -6.52 -14.79 0.12
CA ILE A 342 -6.39 -15.81 1.16
C ILE A 342 -5.22 -15.39 2.05
N LEU A 343 -5.49 -15.00 3.30
CA LEU A 343 -4.46 -14.69 4.28
C LEU A 343 -4.22 -15.93 5.15
N THR A 344 -3.02 -16.48 5.09
CA THR A 344 -2.61 -17.70 5.78
C THR A 344 -1.53 -17.46 6.83
N ASP A 345 -1.22 -18.49 7.60
CA ASP A 345 -0.18 -18.49 8.65
C ASP A 345 -0.46 -17.48 9.77
N ILE A 346 -1.74 -17.33 10.14
CA ILE A 346 -2.15 -16.46 11.25
C ILE A 346 -2.05 -17.24 12.55
N ASP A 347 -0.85 -17.27 13.14
CA ASP A 347 -0.57 -18.03 14.37
C ASP A 347 -0.92 -17.25 15.63
N SER A 348 -0.78 -15.94 15.60
CA SER A 348 -0.99 -15.05 16.74
C SER A 348 -1.49 -13.67 16.29
N LEU A 349 -2.29 -13.06 17.15
CA LEU A 349 -2.66 -11.63 17.10
C LEU A 349 -2.36 -10.94 18.45
N GLY A 350 -1.48 -11.56 19.26
CA GLY A 350 -1.18 -11.07 20.61
C GLY A 350 -0.36 -9.78 20.61
N SER A 351 0.61 -9.64 19.71
CA SER A 351 1.43 -8.43 19.62
C SER A 351 0.77 -7.36 18.73
N VAL A 352 1.13 -6.09 18.96
CA VAL A 352 0.73 -4.98 18.08
C VAL A 352 1.23 -5.22 16.65
N ARG A 353 2.45 -5.76 16.51
CA ARG A 353 3.05 -6.08 15.21
C ARG A 353 2.25 -7.14 14.46
N ASP A 354 1.81 -8.21 15.11
CA ASP A 354 1.00 -9.26 14.48
C ASP A 354 -0.35 -8.70 14.01
N ARG A 355 -0.99 -7.89 14.85
CA ARG A 355 -2.25 -7.23 14.48
C ARG A 355 -2.09 -6.27 13.31
N ARG A 356 -1.04 -5.44 13.30
CA ARG A 356 -0.73 -4.56 12.17
C ARG A 356 -0.48 -5.36 10.88
N LYS A 357 0.25 -6.46 10.98
CA LYS A 357 0.52 -7.33 9.84
C LYS A 357 -0.76 -7.98 9.29
N ALA A 358 -1.63 -8.50 10.16
CA ALA A 358 -2.95 -8.99 9.77
C ALA A 358 -3.81 -7.88 9.15
N TYR A 359 -3.86 -6.69 9.77
CA TYR A 359 -4.54 -5.51 9.26
C TYR A 359 -4.09 -5.16 7.82
N VAL A 360 -2.77 -5.10 7.59
CA VAL A 360 -2.22 -4.85 6.24
C VAL A 360 -2.64 -5.95 5.28
N GLY A 361 -2.47 -7.24 5.62
CA GLY A 361 -2.80 -8.35 4.74
C GLY A 361 -4.29 -8.44 4.39
N MET A 362 -5.16 -8.32 5.39
CA MET A 362 -6.61 -8.35 5.21
C MET A 362 -7.12 -7.19 4.35
N SER A 363 -6.55 -6.00 4.54
CA SER A 363 -6.94 -4.81 3.80
C SER A 363 -6.54 -4.82 2.32
N ARG A 364 -5.79 -5.83 1.86
CA ARG A 364 -5.44 -6.01 0.44
C ARG A 364 -6.58 -6.59 -0.39
N ALA A 365 -7.59 -7.19 0.25
CA ALA A 365 -8.76 -7.74 -0.43
C ALA A 365 -9.72 -6.63 -0.85
N LYS A 366 -10.12 -6.60 -2.13
CA LYS A 366 -11.18 -5.70 -2.60
C LYS A 366 -12.57 -6.25 -2.27
N TYR A 367 -12.83 -7.51 -2.62
CA TYR A 367 -14.17 -8.09 -2.60
C TYR A 367 -14.32 -9.29 -1.68
N ALA A 368 -13.38 -10.24 -1.68
CA ALA A 368 -13.45 -11.45 -0.87
C ALA A 368 -12.20 -11.68 -0.03
N LEU A 369 -12.41 -12.09 1.22
CA LEU A 369 -11.34 -12.36 2.18
C LEU A 369 -11.56 -13.70 2.87
N TYR A 370 -10.55 -14.55 2.77
CA TYR A 370 -10.48 -15.83 3.44
C TYR A 370 -9.28 -15.86 4.38
N LEU A 371 -9.48 -16.38 5.59
CA LEU A 371 -8.45 -16.42 6.62
C LEU A 371 -8.15 -17.87 6.99
N ILE A 372 -6.88 -18.22 7.12
CA ILE A 372 -6.44 -19.47 7.75
C ILE A 372 -5.69 -19.09 9.02
N ALA A 373 -6.33 -19.35 10.16
CA ALA A 373 -5.90 -18.85 11.44
C ALA A 373 -5.96 -19.90 12.52
N LYS A 374 -5.03 -19.85 13.48
CA LYS A 374 -5.05 -20.72 14.66
C LYS A 374 -6.37 -20.57 15.41
N GLU A 375 -6.93 -21.70 15.87
CA GLU A 375 -8.16 -21.70 16.67
C GLU A 375 -8.00 -20.90 17.95
N GLY A 376 -9.08 -20.22 18.36
CA GLY A 376 -9.13 -19.46 19.62
C GLY A 376 -8.43 -18.09 19.57
N LEU A 377 -8.01 -17.61 18.38
CA LEU A 377 -7.48 -16.25 18.26
C LEU A 377 -8.57 -15.20 18.55
N SER A 378 -8.25 -14.27 19.42
CA SER A 378 -9.09 -13.09 19.66
C SER A 378 -8.89 -12.06 18.54
N TRP A 379 -9.91 -11.80 17.74
CA TRP A 379 -9.93 -10.83 16.65
C TRP A 379 -10.24 -9.38 17.11
N GLY A 380 -9.69 -8.99 18.24
CA GLY A 380 -9.91 -7.71 18.88
C GLY A 380 -10.52 -7.86 20.27
N ARG A 381 -10.34 -6.85 21.12
CA ARG A 381 -11.08 -6.77 22.39
C ARG A 381 -12.54 -6.46 22.05
N GLY A 382 -13.44 -7.36 22.41
CA GLY A 382 -14.87 -7.10 22.45
C GLY A 382 -15.18 -5.96 23.41
#